data_79e8cb03cd58d10612f242dd760cd5bc
#
_entry.id   79e8cb03cd58d10612f242dd760cd5bc
#
_cell.length_a   1.000
_cell.length_b   1.000
_cell.length_c   1.000
_cell.angle_alpha   90.00
_cell.angle_beta   90.00
_cell.angle_gamma   90.00
#
_symmetry.space_group_name_H-M   'P 1'
#
loop_
_entity.id
_entity.type
_entity.pdbx_description
1 polymer ?
#
loop_
_entity_poly.entity_id
_entity_poly.type
_entity_poly.pdbx_seq_one_letter_code
_entity_poly.pdbx_strand_id
1 'polypeptide(L)'
;MKPSSSEPPVSGVPLTAPQGGARPCSGAAERGGRALSPFVRVGLSLAICACSGLAPAQAQSIAGPVTYQLDPNHTFVTFEVRHFGTSTLRGRIGPVTGEVTVDRSAKSGDVRLRIPMATLDTGMRVLDARLKEPDLLATAEYPEAYFVATRFQFDAAGGVKEVRGEFTLRGVGTALSLYAKSFACRHDEMLKRDVCGGDFVADLKRGDFGAAFGEPFVSDDVHLLVQVEAIAP
;
A
#
# COMPACT_ATOMS: atom_id res chain seq x y z
N MET A 1 -25.35 52.28 -2.55
CA MET A 1 -24.09 52.32 -3.33
C MET A 1 -23.50 50.92 -3.38
N LYS A 2 -23.59 50.30 -4.54
CA LYS A 2 -22.96 49.00 -4.85
C LYS A 2 -21.64 49.25 -5.57
N PRO A 3 -20.55 48.52 -5.28
CA PRO A 3 -19.49 48.34 -6.25
C PRO A 3 -19.67 47.02 -6.96
N SER A 4 -19.75 47.10 -8.27
CA SER A 4 -19.64 46.00 -9.24
C SER A 4 -18.16 45.68 -9.39
N SER A 5 -17.79 44.41 -9.21
CA SER A 5 -16.49 43.88 -9.63
C SER A 5 -16.71 42.74 -10.60
N SER A 6 -16.33 42.99 -11.83
CA SER A 6 -16.32 42.07 -12.96
C SER A 6 -15.07 41.17 -12.88
N GLU A 7 -15.25 39.85 -12.82
CA GLU A 7 -14.20 38.88 -13.02
C GLU A 7 -13.93 38.66 -14.52
N PRO A 8 -12.65 38.50 -14.93
CA PRO A 8 -12.32 38.15 -16.32
C PRO A 8 -12.46 36.64 -16.56
N PRO A 9 -12.73 36.20 -17.80
CA PRO A 9 -12.94 34.82 -18.13
C PRO A 9 -11.60 34.04 -18.16
N VAL A 10 -11.60 32.86 -17.55
CA VAL A 10 -10.48 31.90 -17.57
C VAL A 10 -10.44 31.22 -18.93
N SER A 11 -9.37 31.48 -19.69
CA SER A 11 -9.10 30.82 -20.97
C SER A 11 -8.70 29.36 -20.73
N GLY A 12 -9.50 28.45 -21.25
CA GLY A 12 -9.19 27.00 -21.27
C GLY A 12 -8.06 26.70 -22.25
N VAL A 13 -7.04 26.02 -21.77
CA VAL A 13 -5.97 25.43 -22.60
C VAL A 13 -6.41 24.01 -23.00
N PRO A 14 -6.45 23.64 -24.28
CA PRO A 14 -6.76 22.28 -24.69
C PRO A 14 -5.56 21.34 -24.48
N LEU A 15 -5.79 20.27 -23.73
CA LEU A 15 -4.86 19.13 -23.59
C LEU A 15 -4.86 18.30 -24.89
N THR A 16 -3.81 18.39 -25.66
CA THR A 16 -3.54 17.48 -26.78
C THR A 16 -2.89 16.17 -26.26
N ALA A 17 -3.55 15.05 -26.51
CA ALA A 17 -3.03 13.72 -26.27
C ALA A 17 -1.97 13.33 -27.34
N PRO A 18 -0.87 12.63 -26.98
CA PRO A 18 0.07 12.10 -27.97
C PRO A 18 -0.49 10.84 -28.64
N GLN A 19 -0.57 10.88 -29.95
CA GLN A 19 -0.88 9.72 -30.80
C GLN A 19 0.40 8.88 -30.99
N GLY A 20 0.42 7.68 -30.43
CA GLY A 20 1.42 6.65 -30.66
C GLY A 20 1.16 5.92 -31.98
N GLY A 21 1.95 6.20 -33.01
CA GLY A 21 1.92 5.48 -34.28
C GLY A 21 2.63 4.11 -34.18
N ALA A 22 1.88 3.03 -34.36
CA ALA A 22 2.44 1.69 -34.58
C ALA A 22 2.89 1.55 -36.03
N ARG A 23 4.13 1.13 -36.26
CA ARG A 23 4.65 0.75 -37.58
C ARG A 23 4.53 -0.76 -37.76
N PRO A 24 3.99 -1.25 -38.89
CA PRO A 24 4.01 -2.66 -39.21
C PRO A 24 5.34 -3.06 -39.88
N CYS A 25 5.94 -4.14 -39.44
CA CYS A 25 7.04 -4.81 -40.12
C CYS A 25 6.45 -5.66 -41.24
N SER A 26 6.67 -5.27 -42.50
CA SER A 26 6.42 -6.07 -43.69
C SER A 26 7.66 -6.91 -44.02
N GLY A 27 7.57 -8.23 -43.92
CA GLY A 27 8.52 -9.18 -44.44
C GLY A 27 8.19 -9.50 -45.90
N ALA A 28 9.11 -9.23 -46.79
CA ALA A 28 9.05 -9.65 -48.20
C ALA A 28 9.65 -11.05 -48.35
N ALA A 29 8.89 -11.93 -48.99
CA ALA A 29 9.34 -13.24 -49.44
C ALA A 29 9.90 -13.08 -50.88
N GLU A 30 11.10 -13.50 -51.16
CA GLU A 30 11.57 -13.73 -52.50
C GLU A 30 11.79 -15.21 -52.74
N ARG A 31 11.19 -15.68 -53.82
CA ARG A 31 11.36 -17.00 -54.47
C ARG A 31 12.39 -16.87 -55.55
N GLY A 32 13.23 -17.85 -55.70
CA GLY A 32 13.96 -18.02 -56.93
C GLY A 32 15.11 -18.98 -56.85
N GLY A 33 14.93 -20.14 -57.46
CA GLY A 33 15.78 -20.54 -58.57
C GLY A 33 16.63 -21.80 -58.35
N ARG A 34 16.21 -22.83 -59.06
CA ARG A 34 16.84 -24.14 -59.32
C ARG A 34 18.31 -24.03 -59.74
N ALA A 35 19.17 -24.97 -59.28
CA ALA A 35 20.13 -25.68 -60.19
C ALA A 35 20.66 -26.96 -59.49
N LEU A 36 20.84 -27.99 -60.30
CA LEU A 36 21.18 -29.37 -59.97
C LEU A 36 22.72 -29.62 -60.00
N SER A 37 23.18 -30.50 -59.08
CA SER A 37 24.23 -31.55 -59.24
C SER A 37 25.70 -31.14 -59.20
N PRO A 38 26.65 -32.09 -58.98
CA PRO A 38 26.58 -33.38 -58.27
C PRO A 38 27.73 -33.61 -57.25
N PHE A 39 27.55 -34.66 -56.42
CA PHE A 39 28.53 -35.52 -55.71
C PHE A 39 29.93 -35.04 -55.39
N VAL A 40 30.21 -34.80 -54.08
CA VAL A 40 31.50 -35.18 -53.48
C VAL A 40 31.22 -35.73 -52.06
N ARG A 41 31.62 -37.00 -51.86
CA ARG A 41 31.69 -37.66 -50.55
C ARG A 41 32.91 -37.17 -49.82
N VAL A 42 32.78 -36.55 -48.67
CA VAL A 42 33.91 -36.44 -47.71
C VAL A 42 33.31 -36.41 -46.27
N GLY A 43 33.84 -37.31 -45.51
CA GLY A 43 34.10 -37.26 -44.05
C GLY A 43 33.04 -36.74 -43.08
N LEU A 44 32.40 -37.69 -42.41
CA LEU A 44 31.57 -37.47 -41.23
C LEU A 44 32.49 -37.16 -40.04
N SER A 45 32.74 -35.91 -39.74
CA SER A 45 33.28 -35.47 -38.45
C SER A 45 32.14 -35.03 -37.54
N LEU A 46 31.80 -35.87 -36.59
CA LEU A 46 30.86 -35.54 -35.52
C LEU A 46 31.51 -34.50 -34.59
N ALA A 47 31.23 -33.22 -34.83
CA ALA A 47 31.49 -32.16 -33.86
C ALA A 47 30.33 -32.17 -32.83
N ILE A 48 30.56 -32.81 -31.68
CA ILE A 48 29.66 -32.71 -30.53
C ILE A 48 29.77 -31.27 -30.01
N CYS A 49 28.82 -30.44 -30.40
CA CYS A 49 28.66 -29.09 -29.84
C CYS A 49 28.04 -29.27 -28.44
N ALA A 50 28.87 -29.24 -27.40
CA ALA A 50 28.41 -29.22 -26.00
C ALA A 50 27.76 -27.85 -25.80
N CYS A 51 26.41 -27.79 -25.96
CA CYS A 51 25.63 -26.68 -25.48
C CYS A 51 25.66 -26.70 -23.95
N SER A 52 26.59 -25.94 -23.37
CA SER A 52 26.55 -25.62 -21.94
C SER A 52 25.29 -24.80 -21.69
N GLY A 53 24.20 -25.45 -21.32
CA GLY A 53 22.97 -24.82 -20.91
C GLY A 53 23.25 -23.98 -19.66
N LEU A 54 23.25 -22.66 -19.83
CA LEU A 54 23.10 -21.73 -18.71
C LEU A 54 21.71 -22.01 -18.11
N ALA A 55 21.68 -22.76 -17.00
CA ALA A 55 20.47 -22.88 -16.21
C ALA A 55 20.06 -21.47 -15.76
N PRO A 56 18.78 -21.06 -15.93
CA PRO A 56 18.33 -19.79 -15.40
C PRO A 56 18.56 -19.81 -13.88
N ALA A 57 19.21 -18.78 -13.36
CA ALA A 57 19.33 -18.57 -11.94
C ALA A 57 17.91 -18.48 -11.37
N GLN A 58 17.46 -19.53 -10.72
CA GLN A 58 16.20 -19.50 -9.99
C GLN A 58 16.39 -18.53 -8.84
N ALA A 59 15.65 -17.42 -8.87
CA ALA A 59 15.51 -16.54 -7.74
C ALA A 59 15.05 -17.44 -6.57
N GLN A 60 15.90 -17.60 -5.55
CA GLN A 60 15.57 -18.34 -4.36
C GLN A 60 14.45 -17.56 -3.66
N SER A 61 13.23 -18.03 -3.77
CA SER A 61 12.17 -17.56 -2.88
C SER A 61 12.61 -17.87 -1.46
N ILE A 62 12.74 -16.85 -0.62
CA ILE A 62 13.02 -17.03 0.80
C ILE A 62 11.86 -17.86 1.36
N ALA A 63 12.11 -19.17 1.56
CA ALA A 63 11.13 -20.08 2.12
C ALA A 63 11.15 -19.86 3.65
N GLY A 64 10.02 -19.36 4.19
CA GLY A 64 9.85 -19.15 5.62
C GLY A 64 9.40 -17.74 5.98
N PRO A 65 9.13 -17.50 7.27
CA PRO A 65 8.67 -16.21 7.76
C PRO A 65 9.79 -15.15 7.68
N VAL A 66 9.42 -13.97 7.18
CA VAL A 66 10.30 -12.78 7.16
C VAL A 66 9.66 -11.72 8.05
N THR A 67 10.44 -11.16 8.98
CA THR A 67 10.00 -10.07 9.85
C THR A 67 10.49 -8.74 9.27
N TYR A 68 9.55 -7.87 8.94
CA TYR A 68 9.77 -6.51 8.45
C TYR A 68 9.59 -5.53 9.59
N GLN A 69 10.45 -4.52 9.67
CA GLN A 69 10.27 -3.38 10.55
C GLN A 69 9.55 -2.25 9.81
N LEU A 70 8.54 -1.63 10.42
CA LEU A 70 7.87 -0.50 9.80
C LEU A 70 8.84 0.66 9.57
N ASP A 71 8.76 1.27 8.38
CA ASP A 71 9.44 2.54 8.12
C ASP A 71 8.60 3.69 8.70
N PRO A 72 9.07 4.36 9.74
CA PRO A 72 8.34 5.44 10.39
C PRO A 72 8.15 6.66 9.50
N ASN A 73 8.97 6.83 8.46
CA ASN A 73 8.84 7.96 7.53
C ASN A 73 7.70 7.74 6.51
N HIS A 74 7.29 6.49 6.30
CA HIS A 74 6.31 6.11 5.30
C HIS A 74 5.09 5.36 5.88
N THR A 75 4.94 5.30 7.23
CA THR A 75 3.83 4.59 7.86
C THR A 75 2.99 5.50 8.75
N PHE A 76 1.73 5.70 8.35
CA PHE A 76 0.80 6.64 8.98
C PHE A 76 -0.64 6.14 8.90
N VAL A 77 -1.47 6.65 9.82
CA VAL A 77 -2.92 6.48 9.79
C VAL A 77 -3.57 7.82 9.53
N THR A 78 -4.37 7.93 8.47
CA THR A 78 -5.30 9.04 8.26
C THR A 78 -6.70 8.60 8.66
N PHE A 79 -7.44 9.44 9.36
CA PHE A 79 -8.84 9.19 9.68
C PHE A 79 -9.75 10.22 9.01
N GLU A 80 -10.96 9.78 8.70
CA GLU A 80 -12.02 10.59 8.11
C GLU A 80 -13.29 10.44 8.94
N VAL A 81 -13.92 11.57 9.27
CA VAL A 81 -15.18 11.62 10.03
C VAL A 81 -16.13 12.63 9.40
N ARG A 82 -17.39 12.26 9.20
CA ARG A 82 -18.43 13.20 8.71
C ARG A 82 -18.76 14.21 9.78
N HIS A 83 -18.78 15.49 9.41
CA HIS A 83 -19.06 16.61 10.29
C HIS A 83 -20.33 17.33 9.84
N PHE A 84 -21.36 17.36 10.66
CA PHE A 84 -22.70 17.92 10.40
C PHE A 84 -23.34 17.45 9.09
N GLY A 85 -22.99 16.27 8.61
CA GLY A 85 -23.46 15.76 7.33
C GLY A 85 -22.97 16.53 6.09
N THR A 86 -22.21 17.61 6.27
CA THR A 86 -21.81 18.54 5.19
C THR A 86 -20.41 18.28 4.65
N SER A 87 -19.43 18.08 5.54
CA SER A 87 -18.02 17.91 5.13
C SER A 87 -17.40 16.71 5.80
N THR A 88 -16.21 16.32 5.37
CA THR A 88 -15.39 15.29 5.99
C THR A 88 -14.21 15.96 6.68
N LEU A 89 -14.16 15.81 8.01
CA LEU A 89 -13.01 16.14 8.82
C LEU A 89 -11.96 15.07 8.62
N ARG A 90 -10.70 15.48 8.50
CA ARG A 90 -9.54 14.58 8.35
C ARG A 90 -8.46 14.93 9.35
N GLY A 91 -7.73 13.93 9.76
CA GLY A 91 -6.51 14.11 10.51
C GLY A 91 -5.56 12.93 10.27
N ARG A 92 -4.30 13.12 10.64
CA ARG A 92 -3.24 12.14 10.48
C ARG A 92 -2.61 11.84 11.83
N ILE A 93 -2.23 10.58 12.04
CA ILE A 93 -1.54 10.11 13.25
C ILE A 93 -0.32 9.33 12.82
N GLY A 94 0.81 9.55 13.48
CA GLY A 94 2.07 8.85 13.21
C GLY A 94 3.28 9.74 13.46
N PRO A 95 4.47 9.20 13.28
CA PRO A 95 4.78 7.91 12.65
C PRO A 95 4.28 6.71 13.44
N VAL A 96 3.76 5.70 12.74
CA VAL A 96 3.42 4.40 13.32
C VAL A 96 4.67 3.54 13.39
N THR A 97 4.85 2.80 14.46
CA THR A 97 5.99 1.90 14.65
C THR A 97 5.51 0.46 14.90
N GLY A 98 6.40 -0.50 14.71
CA GLY A 98 6.10 -1.90 14.93
C GLY A 98 6.73 -2.82 13.91
N GLU A 99 6.24 -4.05 13.90
CA GLU A 99 6.77 -5.10 13.05
C GLU A 99 5.64 -5.92 12.42
N VAL A 100 5.95 -6.48 11.26
CA VAL A 100 5.09 -7.39 10.52
C VAL A 100 5.90 -8.60 10.11
N THR A 101 5.51 -9.79 10.56
CA THR A 101 6.08 -11.05 10.09
C THR A 101 5.14 -11.65 9.05
N VAL A 102 5.67 -12.04 7.89
CA VAL A 102 4.88 -12.67 6.82
C VAL A 102 5.58 -13.94 6.36
N ASP A 103 4.84 -15.04 6.35
CA ASP A 103 5.21 -16.28 5.67
C ASP A 103 4.28 -16.48 4.48
N ARG A 104 4.79 -16.18 3.29
CA ARG A 104 4.01 -16.28 2.05
C ARG A 104 3.76 -17.74 1.66
N SER A 105 4.66 -18.65 2.04
CA SER A 105 4.55 -20.07 1.74
C SER A 105 3.47 -20.72 2.61
N ALA A 106 3.44 -20.39 3.89
CA ALA A 106 2.43 -20.85 4.84
C ALA A 106 1.13 -20.02 4.77
N LYS A 107 1.11 -18.91 4.02
CA LYS A 107 0.00 -17.94 3.97
C LYS A 107 -0.42 -17.48 5.37
N SER A 108 0.56 -17.14 6.18
CA SER A 108 0.39 -16.68 7.55
C SER A 108 1.16 -15.41 7.83
N GLY A 109 0.83 -14.73 8.92
CA GLY A 109 1.53 -13.52 9.35
C GLY A 109 1.19 -13.14 10.78
N ASP A 110 1.97 -12.22 11.33
CA ASP A 110 1.80 -11.59 12.63
C ASP A 110 2.07 -10.10 12.49
N VAL A 111 1.24 -9.26 13.10
CA VAL A 111 1.37 -7.79 13.08
C VAL A 111 1.31 -7.28 14.50
N ARG A 112 2.22 -6.38 14.84
CA ARG A 112 2.20 -5.61 16.10
C ARG A 112 2.53 -4.17 15.81
N LEU A 113 1.50 -3.31 15.85
CA LEU A 113 1.64 -1.88 15.58
C LEU A 113 1.39 -1.05 16.85
N ARG A 114 2.12 0.05 16.96
CA ARG A 114 1.95 1.10 17.98
C ARG A 114 1.72 2.42 17.28
N ILE A 115 0.63 3.07 17.63
CA ILE A 115 0.12 4.29 17.01
C ILE A 115 0.13 5.39 18.07
N PRO A 116 1.02 6.39 17.97
CA PRO A 116 1.19 7.43 18.99
C PRO A 116 0.07 8.47 18.90
N MET A 117 -0.95 8.36 19.74
CA MET A 117 -2.16 9.21 19.69
C MET A 117 -1.88 10.69 19.95
N ALA A 118 -0.82 11.01 20.66
CA ALA A 118 -0.40 12.38 20.92
C ALA A 118 0.06 13.15 19.66
N THR A 119 0.42 12.43 18.59
CA THR A 119 0.86 13.00 17.31
C THR A 119 -0.27 13.36 16.36
N LEU A 120 -1.53 13.19 16.78
CA LEU A 120 -2.70 13.54 16.00
C LEU A 120 -2.62 15.00 15.53
N ASP A 121 -2.82 15.18 14.23
CA ASP A 121 -2.79 16.47 13.53
C ASP A 121 -3.92 16.55 12.51
N THR A 122 -4.81 17.52 12.67
CA THR A 122 -5.90 17.85 11.74
C THR A 122 -5.58 19.08 10.89
N GLY A 123 -4.41 19.67 11.07
CA GLY A 123 -4.05 20.98 10.55
C GLY A 123 -4.64 22.17 11.35
N MET A 124 -5.42 21.87 12.42
CA MET A 124 -6.07 22.88 13.28
C MET A 124 -5.69 22.66 14.73
N ARG A 125 -4.73 23.38 15.26
CA ARG A 125 -4.20 23.21 16.64
C ARG A 125 -5.25 23.20 17.74
N VAL A 126 -6.33 24.01 17.59
CA VAL A 126 -7.43 24.06 18.56
C VAL A 126 -8.21 22.73 18.55
N LEU A 127 -8.46 22.18 17.36
CA LEU A 127 -9.14 20.90 17.20
C LEU A 127 -8.25 19.75 17.69
N ASP A 128 -6.95 19.79 17.37
CA ASP A 128 -6.00 18.79 17.84
C ASP A 128 -5.97 18.71 19.37
N ALA A 129 -5.98 19.85 20.05
CA ALA A 129 -6.08 19.93 21.50
C ALA A 129 -7.40 19.33 22.00
N ARG A 130 -8.51 19.70 21.36
CA ARG A 130 -9.86 19.22 21.73
C ARG A 130 -10.01 17.71 21.55
N LEU A 131 -9.49 17.13 20.46
CA LEU A 131 -9.55 15.69 20.22
C LEU A 131 -8.77 14.88 21.25
N LYS A 132 -7.78 15.47 21.92
CA LYS A 132 -6.95 14.81 22.94
C LYS A 132 -7.59 14.78 24.34
N GLU A 133 -8.70 15.50 24.54
CA GLU A 133 -9.38 15.61 25.83
C GLU A 133 -9.99 14.27 26.31
N PRO A 134 -10.27 14.13 27.64
CA PRO A 134 -10.72 12.87 28.24
C PRO A 134 -12.03 12.31 27.69
N ASP A 135 -12.95 13.16 27.22
CA ASP A 135 -14.25 12.75 26.65
C ASP A 135 -14.18 12.40 25.15
N LEU A 136 -12.99 12.52 24.54
CA LEU A 136 -12.71 12.09 23.18
C LEU A 136 -11.61 11.02 23.15
N LEU A 137 -10.37 11.34 22.83
CA LEU A 137 -9.31 10.33 22.70
C LEU A 137 -8.53 10.09 23.99
N ALA A 138 -8.67 10.95 25.01
CA ALA A 138 -8.04 10.83 26.32
C ALA A 138 -6.52 10.52 26.24
N THR A 139 -5.79 11.23 25.37
CA THR A 139 -4.41 10.87 25.00
C THR A 139 -3.40 11.02 26.15
N ALA A 140 -3.76 11.74 27.21
CA ALA A 140 -2.95 11.83 28.41
C ALA A 140 -2.97 10.53 29.22
N GLU A 141 -4.10 9.81 29.21
CA GLU A 141 -4.29 8.53 29.88
C GLU A 141 -3.91 7.36 28.95
N TYR A 142 -4.26 7.48 27.66
CA TYR A 142 -4.01 6.48 26.62
C TYR A 142 -3.15 7.06 25.49
N PRO A 143 -1.83 7.21 25.70
CA PRO A 143 -0.96 7.88 24.74
C PRO A 143 -0.74 7.11 23.45
N GLU A 144 -1.08 5.81 23.44
CA GLU A 144 -0.92 4.92 22.28
C GLU A 144 -2.17 4.12 22.02
N ALA A 145 -2.45 3.88 20.74
CA ALA A 145 -3.35 2.83 20.27
C ALA A 145 -2.51 1.68 19.70
N TYR A 146 -3.10 0.48 19.64
CA TYR A 146 -2.41 -0.73 19.19
C TYR A 146 -3.24 -1.49 18.17
N PHE A 147 -2.54 -2.15 17.24
CA PHE A 147 -3.16 -3.14 16.38
C PHE A 147 -2.32 -4.41 16.39
N VAL A 148 -2.95 -5.54 16.78
CA VAL A 148 -2.33 -6.85 16.83
C VAL A 148 -3.15 -7.82 16.01
N ALA A 149 -2.50 -8.52 15.05
CA ALA A 149 -3.20 -9.42 14.15
C ALA A 149 -2.36 -10.63 13.81
N THR A 150 -3.04 -11.78 13.68
CA THR A 150 -2.44 -13.07 13.27
C THR A 150 -3.20 -13.72 12.12
N ARG A 151 -4.29 -13.11 11.66
CA ARG A 151 -5.13 -13.65 10.58
C ARG A 151 -4.95 -12.83 9.32
N PHE A 152 -4.34 -13.47 8.32
CA PHE A 152 -4.09 -12.90 7.01
C PHE A 152 -4.88 -13.62 5.94
N GLN A 153 -5.39 -12.87 4.97
CA GLN A 153 -5.87 -13.40 3.70
C GLN A 153 -4.96 -12.91 2.59
N PHE A 154 -4.60 -13.82 1.69
CA PHE A 154 -3.76 -13.52 0.54
C PHE A 154 -4.57 -13.70 -0.75
N ASP A 155 -4.22 -12.93 -1.77
CA ASP A 155 -4.73 -13.14 -3.12
C ASP A 155 -4.02 -14.30 -3.83
N ALA A 156 -4.42 -14.56 -5.08
CA ALA A 156 -3.85 -15.63 -5.88
C ALA A 156 -2.37 -15.39 -6.25
N ALA A 157 -1.93 -14.14 -6.28
CA ALA A 157 -0.55 -13.74 -6.55
C ALA A 157 0.33 -13.73 -5.30
N GLY A 158 -0.24 -14.01 -4.11
CA GLY A 158 0.47 -14.01 -2.82
C GLY A 158 0.58 -12.61 -2.19
N GLY A 159 -0.18 -11.63 -2.69
CA GLY A 159 -0.32 -10.32 -2.06
C GLY A 159 -1.26 -10.36 -0.86
N VAL A 160 -1.01 -9.53 0.14
CA VAL A 160 -1.91 -9.38 1.30
C VAL A 160 -3.20 -8.70 0.85
N LYS A 161 -4.34 -9.32 1.14
CA LYS A 161 -5.68 -8.82 0.82
C LYS A 161 -6.44 -8.29 2.03
N GLU A 162 -6.33 -9.00 3.16
CA GLU A 162 -6.97 -8.62 4.42
C GLU A 162 -6.08 -9.02 5.59
N VAL A 163 -6.03 -8.16 6.60
CA VAL A 163 -5.40 -8.44 7.89
C VAL A 163 -6.44 -8.22 8.98
N ARG A 164 -6.79 -9.28 9.71
CA ARG A 164 -7.79 -9.23 10.77
C ARG A 164 -7.15 -9.42 12.13
N GLY A 165 -7.44 -8.49 13.04
CA GLY A 165 -6.88 -8.50 14.38
C GLY A 165 -7.75 -7.77 15.40
N GLU A 166 -7.10 -7.35 16.48
CA GLU A 166 -7.65 -6.50 17.51
C GLU A 166 -7.03 -5.10 17.41
N PHE A 167 -7.89 -4.10 17.42
CA PHE A 167 -7.51 -2.69 17.54
C PHE A 167 -7.87 -2.21 18.93
N THR A 168 -6.88 -1.71 19.65
CA THR A 168 -7.05 -1.15 21.00
C THR A 168 -6.93 0.36 20.94
N LEU A 169 -7.99 1.06 21.35
CA LEU A 169 -8.04 2.51 21.49
C LEU A 169 -8.66 2.84 22.85
N ARG A 170 -8.09 3.80 23.58
CA ARG A 170 -8.55 4.17 24.93
C ARG A 170 -8.65 2.96 25.89
N GLY A 171 -7.74 1.99 25.76
CA GLY A 171 -7.76 0.77 26.57
C GLY A 171 -8.87 -0.24 26.20
N VAL A 172 -9.70 0.05 25.20
CA VAL A 172 -10.75 -0.86 24.73
C VAL A 172 -10.31 -1.57 23.48
N GLY A 173 -10.27 -2.91 23.47
CA GLY A 173 -9.93 -3.74 22.33
C GLY A 173 -11.19 -4.17 21.57
N THR A 174 -11.21 -3.99 20.24
CA THR A 174 -12.28 -4.48 19.36
C THR A 174 -11.68 -5.15 18.13
N ALA A 175 -12.46 -6.08 17.53
CA ALA A 175 -12.05 -6.72 16.30
C ALA A 175 -12.06 -5.70 15.14
N LEU A 176 -10.97 -5.66 14.36
CA LEU A 176 -10.83 -4.80 13.19
C LEU A 176 -10.23 -5.57 12.02
N SER A 177 -10.74 -5.34 10.81
CA SER A 177 -10.17 -5.84 9.56
C SER A 177 -9.60 -4.67 8.75
N LEU A 178 -8.34 -4.78 8.37
CA LEU A 178 -7.68 -3.91 7.42
C LEU A 178 -7.75 -4.53 6.02
N TYR A 179 -8.41 -3.87 5.07
CA TYR A 179 -8.56 -4.32 3.70
C TYR A 179 -7.54 -3.61 2.80
N ALA A 180 -6.71 -4.38 2.10
CA ALA A 180 -5.74 -3.82 1.18
C ALA A 180 -6.43 -3.20 -0.05
N LYS A 181 -6.12 -1.95 -0.34
CA LYS A 181 -6.40 -1.28 -1.62
C LYS A 181 -5.26 -1.51 -2.60
N SER A 182 -4.05 -1.55 -2.09
CA SER A 182 -2.84 -1.91 -2.80
C SER A 182 -1.92 -2.70 -1.89
N PHE A 183 -1.11 -3.58 -2.45
CA PHE A 183 0.00 -4.24 -1.75
C PHE A 183 1.06 -4.63 -2.77
N ALA A 184 2.32 -4.28 -2.50
CA ALA A 184 3.45 -4.65 -3.33
C ALA A 184 4.72 -4.83 -2.49
N CYS A 185 5.67 -5.60 -3.04
CA CYS A 185 7.01 -5.68 -2.51
C CYS A 185 8.00 -5.43 -3.65
N ARG A 186 9.10 -4.74 -3.31
CA ARG A 186 10.19 -4.44 -4.23
C ARG A 186 11.53 -4.61 -3.53
N HIS A 187 12.57 -4.88 -4.30
CA HIS A 187 13.94 -4.68 -3.82
C HIS A 187 14.27 -3.19 -3.91
N ASP A 188 14.76 -2.63 -2.81
CA ASP A 188 15.23 -1.24 -2.79
C ASP A 188 16.74 -1.21 -3.01
N GLU A 189 17.16 -0.64 -4.14
CA GLU A 189 18.55 -0.59 -4.55
C GLU A 189 19.42 0.31 -3.65
N MET A 190 18.83 1.30 -2.99
CA MET A 190 19.54 2.18 -2.06
C MET A 190 19.74 1.52 -0.71
N LEU A 191 18.69 0.89 -0.18
CA LEU A 191 18.72 0.19 1.10
C LEU A 191 19.38 -1.19 0.99
N LYS A 192 19.47 -1.75 -0.22
CA LYS A 192 19.87 -3.16 -0.48
C LYS A 192 19.04 -4.16 0.31
N ARG A 193 17.74 -3.88 0.45
CA ARG A 193 16.77 -4.64 1.21
C ARG A 193 15.44 -4.69 0.48
N ASP A 194 14.63 -5.68 0.83
CA ASP A 194 13.26 -5.75 0.34
C ASP A 194 12.36 -4.85 1.18
N VAL A 195 11.52 -4.09 0.49
CA VAL A 195 10.50 -3.24 1.07
C VAL A 195 9.14 -3.75 0.61
N CYS A 196 8.26 -4.00 1.57
CA CYS A 196 6.87 -4.35 1.30
C CYS A 196 5.96 -3.31 1.90
N GLY A 197 4.87 -2.99 1.23
CA GLY A 197 3.92 -2.01 1.73
C GLY A 197 2.65 -1.95 0.90
N GLY A 198 1.78 -1.04 1.29
CA GLY A 198 0.50 -0.82 0.62
C GLY A 198 -0.39 0.16 1.36
N ASP A 199 -1.54 0.40 0.76
CA ASP A 199 -2.61 1.18 1.35
C ASP A 199 -3.71 0.23 1.83
N PHE A 200 -4.15 0.43 3.06
CA PHE A 200 -5.23 -0.34 3.67
C PHE A 200 -6.33 0.59 4.13
N VAL A 201 -7.56 0.06 4.21
CA VAL A 201 -8.71 0.77 4.74
C VAL A 201 -9.42 -0.06 5.80
N ALA A 202 -10.04 0.63 6.75
CA ALA A 202 -10.93 0.04 7.73
C ALA A 202 -12.01 1.04 8.14
N ASP A 203 -13.11 0.53 8.66
CA ASP A 203 -14.16 1.34 9.27
C ASP A 203 -14.35 0.89 10.72
N LEU A 204 -14.54 1.85 11.61
CA LEU A 204 -14.85 1.60 13.02
C LEU A 204 -15.88 2.60 13.54
N LYS A 205 -16.47 2.28 14.69
CA LYS A 205 -17.32 3.20 15.45
C LYS A 205 -16.52 3.75 16.63
N ARG A 206 -16.38 5.07 16.70
CA ARG A 206 -15.63 5.71 17.79
C ARG A 206 -16.33 5.58 19.14
N GLY A 207 -17.67 5.44 19.13
CA GLY A 207 -18.48 5.18 20.32
C GLY A 207 -18.13 3.86 21.00
N ASP A 208 -17.73 2.81 20.24
CA ASP A 208 -17.30 1.52 20.78
C ASP A 208 -16.08 1.66 21.72
N PHE A 209 -15.31 2.74 21.55
CA PHE A 209 -14.13 3.08 22.36
C PHE A 209 -14.42 4.17 23.39
N GLY A 210 -15.69 4.56 23.58
CA GLY A 210 -16.10 5.60 24.51
C GLY A 210 -15.78 7.03 24.06
N ALA A 211 -15.53 7.25 22.78
CA ALA A 211 -15.25 8.57 22.19
C ALA A 211 -16.51 9.16 21.51
N ALA A 212 -17.67 9.14 22.18
CA ALA A 212 -18.97 9.48 21.61
C ALA A 212 -19.34 10.97 21.66
N PHE A 213 -18.49 11.84 22.20
CA PHE A 213 -18.81 13.27 22.27
C PHE A 213 -19.13 13.87 20.89
N GLY A 214 -20.18 14.71 20.84
CA GLY A 214 -20.58 15.39 19.61
C GLY A 214 -21.54 14.63 18.69
N GLU A 215 -21.97 13.42 19.07
CA GLU A 215 -23.05 12.72 18.36
C GLU A 215 -24.41 13.42 18.59
N PRO A 216 -25.27 13.45 17.56
CA PRO A 216 -25.11 12.89 16.21
C PRO A 216 -24.49 13.86 15.19
N PHE A 217 -24.02 15.04 15.61
CA PHE A 217 -23.51 16.07 14.73
C PHE A 217 -22.17 15.69 14.08
N VAL A 218 -21.34 14.95 14.80
CA VAL A 218 -20.12 14.31 14.31
C VAL A 218 -20.39 12.82 14.26
N SER A 219 -20.19 12.20 13.10
CA SER A 219 -20.46 10.78 12.88
C SER A 219 -19.76 9.88 13.89
N ASP A 220 -20.45 8.83 14.29
CA ASP A 220 -19.85 7.70 15.01
C ASP A 220 -18.92 6.88 14.09
N ASP A 221 -19.28 6.77 12.81
CA ASP A 221 -18.45 6.07 11.83
C ASP A 221 -17.18 6.85 11.51
N VAL A 222 -16.04 6.18 11.65
CA VAL A 222 -14.71 6.67 11.31
C VAL A 222 -14.11 5.77 10.24
N HIS A 223 -13.73 6.37 9.12
CA HIS A 223 -13.00 5.69 8.06
C HIS A 223 -11.50 5.88 8.26
N LEU A 224 -10.74 4.79 8.23
CA LEU A 224 -9.29 4.79 8.35
C LEU A 224 -8.64 4.49 7.02
N LEU A 225 -7.61 5.29 6.67
CA LEU A 225 -6.70 5.05 5.56
C LEU A 225 -5.31 4.83 6.17
N VAL A 226 -4.77 3.65 6.00
CA VAL A 226 -3.50 3.24 6.61
C VAL A 226 -2.48 3.03 5.52
N GLN A 227 -1.52 3.94 5.45
CA GLN A 227 -0.34 3.85 4.59
C GLN A 227 0.76 3.10 5.34
N VAL A 228 1.32 2.04 4.76
CA VAL A 228 2.35 1.20 5.38
C VAL A 228 3.48 0.94 4.42
N GLU A 229 4.71 1.18 4.87
CA GLU A 229 5.92 0.58 4.30
C GLU A 229 6.71 -0.12 5.40
N ALA A 230 7.28 -1.28 5.08
CA ALA A 230 8.06 -2.09 6.01
C ALA A 230 9.28 -2.69 5.31
N ILE A 231 10.41 -2.66 5.99
CA ILE A 231 11.73 -2.99 5.47
C ILE A 231 12.19 -4.31 6.07
N ALA A 232 12.64 -5.24 5.21
CA ALA A 232 13.26 -6.50 5.63
C ALA A 232 14.60 -6.25 6.35
N PRO A 233 15.04 -7.18 7.20
CA PRO A 233 16.29 -7.09 7.93
C PRO A 233 17.53 -7.08 7.02
#